data_6b14151a3bda7f335dff44107b1f9c75
#
_entry.id   6b14151a3bda7f335dff44107b1f9c75
#
_cell.length_a   1.000
_cell.length_b   1.000
_cell.length_c   1.000
_cell.angle_alpha   90.00
_cell.angle_beta   90.00
_cell.angle_gamma   90.00
#
_symmetry.space_group_name_H-M   'P 1'
#
loop_
_entity.id
_entity.type
_entity.pdbx_description
1 polymer ?
#
loop_
_entity_poly.entity_id
_entity_poly.type
_entity_poly.pdbx_seq_one_letter_code
_entity_poly.pdbx_strand_id
1 'polypeptide(L)'
;MEIIDCGTLVHYTKAFKAQHGRFKLEWYSDDLKSGYITALYVDKDYRKRGVGGELLKYAEAVARDKGFDELYLKVEEGTWMKDWYERLGYSFHSYEVDEDDCWVWLKKPIKN
;
A
#
# COMPACT_ATOMS: atom_id res chain seq x y z
N MET A 1 1.82 -32.37 0.32
CA MET A 1 1.85 -31.92 0.90
C MET A 1 1.43 -31.68 1.64
N GLU A 2 1.31 -31.67 2.11
CA GLU A 2 0.99 -31.27 2.84
C GLU A 2 1.01 -30.50 3.48
N ILE A 3 1.00 -30.29 3.51
CA ILE A 3 0.99 -29.55 4.06
C ILE A 3 0.58 -28.96 4.54
N ILE A 4 0.35 -28.82 4.57
CA ILE A 4 -0.01 -28.19 4.89
C ILE A 4 -0.30 -27.59 5.45
N ASP A 5 -0.25 -27.44 5.60
CA ASP A 5 -0.58 -26.91 6.13
C ASP A 5 -1.29 -26.14 6.42
N CYS A 6 -1.59 -26.53 6.32
CA CYS A 6 -2.68 -25.89 6.94
C CYS A 6 -2.18 -24.73 7.83
N GLY A 7 -2.82 -23.60 7.73
CA GLY A 7 -2.35 -22.46 8.44
C GLY A 7 -1.05 -21.84 7.92
N THR A 8 -0.48 -22.41 6.89
CA THR A 8 0.71 -21.78 6.31
C THR A 8 0.28 -20.59 5.46
N LEU A 9 0.67 -19.41 5.91
CA LEU A 9 0.42 -18.17 5.20
C LEU A 9 1.68 -17.78 4.45
N VAL A 10 1.57 -17.60 3.14
CA VAL A 10 2.68 -17.13 2.33
C VAL A 10 2.54 -15.63 2.12
N HIS A 11 3.59 -14.92 2.44
CA HIS A 11 3.68 -13.47 2.27
C HIS A 11 4.54 -13.18 1.04
N TYR A 12 3.97 -12.45 0.11
CA TYR A 12 4.68 -12.05 -1.11
C TYR A 12 5.02 -10.57 -1.04
N THR A 13 6.18 -10.23 -1.55
CA THR A 13 6.58 -8.82 -1.65
C THR A 13 7.32 -8.63 -2.95
N LYS A 14 7.07 -7.49 -3.60
CA LYS A 14 7.76 -7.13 -4.82
C LYS A 14 8.08 -5.64 -4.81
N ALA A 15 9.35 -5.32 -5.07
CA ALA A 15 9.81 -3.94 -5.10
C ALA A 15 9.71 -3.41 -6.54
N PHE A 16 9.28 -2.17 -6.66
CA PHE A 16 9.16 -1.47 -7.94
C PHE A 16 9.96 -0.19 -7.86
N LYS A 17 10.68 0.11 -8.93
CA LYS A 17 11.50 1.29 -9.00
C LYS A 17 11.04 2.14 -10.18
N ALA A 18 10.84 3.43 -9.92
CA ALA A 18 10.53 4.41 -10.94
C ALA A 18 11.69 5.40 -11.04
N GLN A 19 11.59 6.36 -11.95
CA GLN A 19 12.67 7.30 -12.21
C GLN A 19 13.05 8.12 -10.97
N HIS A 20 12.06 8.54 -10.17
CA HIS A 20 12.29 9.44 -9.04
C HIS A 20 11.71 8.91 -7.73
N GLY A 21 11.50 7.60 -7.65
CA GLY A 21 10.96 7.01 -6.44
C GLY A 21 10.82 5.52 -6.54
N ARG A 22 10.28 4.93 -5.48
CA ARG A 22 10.10 3.49 -5.42
C ARG A 22 8.99 3.13 -4.45
N PHE A 23 8.49 1.91 -4.56
CA PHE A 23 7.51 1.37 -3.61
C PHE A 23 7.63 -0.14 -3.57
N LYS A 24 7.02 -0.74 -2.55
CA LYS A 24 6.84 -2.19 -2.48
C LYS A 24 5.36 -2.50 -2.48
N LEU A 25 5.00 -3.58 -3.15
CA LEU A 25 3.66 -4.12 -3.13
C LEU A 25 3.73 -5.47 -2.43
N GLU A 26 2.86 -5.67 -1.45
CA GLU A 26 2.82 -6.89 -0.66
C GLU A 26 1.43 -7.49 -0.70
N TRP A 27 1.35 -8.80 -0.60
CA TRP A 27 0.07 -9.51 -0.53
C TRP A 27 0.28 -10.86 0.14
N TYR A 28 -0.83 -11.51 0.47
CA TYR A 28 -0.81 -12.75 1.23
C TYR A 28 -1.61 -13.82 0.51
N SER A 29 -1.22 -15.09 0.70
CA SER A 29 -1.84 -16.23 0.00
C SER A 29 -3.30 -16.46 0.39
N ASP A 30 -3.74 -15.96 1.54
CA ASP A 30 -5.12 -16.11 2.00
C ASP A 30 -6.07 -15.04 1.48
N ASP A 31 -5.53 -14.00 0.84
CA ASP A 31 -6.35 -12.92 0.28
C ASP A 31 -5.68 -12.37 -0.98
N LEU A 32 -6.04 -12.95 -2.12
CA LEU A 32 -5.46 -12.55 -3.41
C LEU A 32 -6.21 -11.37 -4.04
N LYS A 33 -7.14 -10.76 -3.30
CA LYS A 33 -7.89 -9.59 -3.77
C LYS A 33 -7.38 -8.28 -3.18
N SER A 34 -6.52 -8.36 -2.18
CA SER A 34 -6.01 -7.18 -1.48
C SER A 34 -4.51 -7.04 -1.64
N GLY A 35 -4.07 -5.86 -2.03
CA GLY A 35 -2.65 -5.53 -2.06
C GLY A 35 -2.35 -4.45 -1.01
N TYR A 36 -1.11 -4.40 -0.56
CA TYR A 36 -0.65 -3.45 0.45
C TYR A 36 0.54 -2.71 -0.10
N ILE A 37 0.48 -1.38 -0.13
CA ILE A 37 1.63 -0.57 -0.51
C ILE A 37 2.46 -0.31 0.73
N THR A 38 3.74 -0.64 0.65
CA THR A 38 4.68 -0.35 1.73
C THR A 38 5.89 0.36 1.14
N ALA A 39 6.57 1.12 1.97
CA ALA A 39 7.82 1.78 1.58
C ALA A 39 7.68 2.67 0.34
N LEU A 40 6.57 3.39 0.20
CA LEU A 40 6.44 4.40 -0.85
C LEU A 40 7.39 5.54 -0.55
N TYR A 41 8.32 5.79 -1.47
CA TYR A 41 9.38 6.76 -1.24
C TYR A 41 9.66 7.56 -2.51
N VAL A 42 9.71 8.88 -2.36
CA VAL A 42 10.09 9.81 -3.43
C VAL A 42 11.50 10.31 -3.14
N ASP A 43 12.36 10.27 -4.14
CA ASP A 43 13.73 10.74 -4.03
C ASP A 43 13.74 12.20 -3.55
N LYS A 44 14.66 12.52 -2.65
CA LYS A 44 14.67 13.78 -1.92
C LYS A 44 14.55 15.02 -2.80
N ASP A 45 15.26 15.04 -3.92
CA ASP A 45 15.30 16.19 -4.81
C ASP A 45 14.05 16.34 -5.67
N TYR A 46 13.15 15.38 -5.63
CA TYR A 46 11.94 15.34 -6.46
C TYR A 46 10.65 15.42 -5.65
N ARG A 47 10.76 15.76 -4.37
CA ARG A 47 9.60 15.94 -3.51
C ARG A 47 8.90 17.25 -3.82
N LYS A 48 7.59 17.32 -3.51
CA LYS A 48 6.73 18.49 -3.73
C LYS A 48 6.58 18.85 -5.21
N ARG A 49 6.73 17.88 -6.11
CA ARG A 49 6.60 18.07 -7.55
C ARG A 49 5.55 17.16 -8.18
N GLY A 50 4.68 16.57 -7.36
CA GLY A 50 3.66 15.66 -7.86
C GLY A 50 4.14 14.24 -8.12
N VAL A 51 5.41 13.94 -7.85
CA VAL A 51 5.98 12.60 -8.09
C VAL A 51 5.30 11.55 -7.22
N GLY A 52 4.99 11.89 -5.96
CA GLY A 52 4.31 10.96 -5.05
C GLY A 52 2.97 10.51 -5.58
N GLY A 53 2.18 11.45 -6.12
CA GLY A 53 0.88 11.12 -6.72
C GLY A 53 1.01 10.24 -7.94
N GLU A 54 2.00 10.51 -8.78
CA GLU A 54 2.26 9.70 -9.97
C GLU A 54 2.75 8.31 -9.61
N LEU A 55 3.61 8.23 -8.60
CA LEU A 55 4.11 6.95 -8.11
C LEU A 55 2.97 6.10 -7.54
N LEU A 56 2.04 6.73 -6.84
CA LEU A 56 0.86 6.05 -6.31
C LEU A 56 -0.04 5.54 -7.43
N LYS A 57 -0.23 6.32 -8.48
CA LYS A 57 -1.00 5.88 -9.66
C LYS A 57 -0.34 4.67 -10.32
N TYR A 58 0.97 4.66 -10.38
CA TYR A 58 1.71 3.53 -10.91
C TYR A 58 1.48 2.29 -10.03
N ALA A 59 1.54 2.45 -8.72
CA ALA A 59 1.28 1.35 -7.80
C ALA A 59 -0.15 0.81 -7.95
N GLU A 60 -1.12 1.70 -8.13
CA GLU A 60 -2.51 1.31 -8.35
C GLU A 60 -2.67 0.53 -9.65
N ALA A 61 -1.99 0.95 -10.71
CA ALA A 61 -2.04 0.26 -11.99
C ALA A 61 -1.43 -1.14 -11.89
N VAL A 62 -0.29 -1.27 -11.23
CA VAL A 62 0.36 -2.57 -11.01
C VAL A 62 -0.55 -3.50 -10.20
N ALA A 63 -1.17 -2.98 -9.15
CA ALA A 63 -2.07 -3.77 -8.31
C ALA A 63 -3.30 -4.22 -9.09
N ARG A 64 -3.84 -3.35 -9.94
CA ARG A 64 -4.97 -3.67 -10.80
C ARG A 64 -4.62 -4.76 -11.80
N ASP A 65 -3.44 -4.68 -12.39
CA ASP A 65 -2.96 -5.70 -13.33
C ASP A 65 -2.78 -7.06 -12.66
N LYS A 66 -2.47 -7.08 -11.39
CA LYS A 66 -2.36 -8.33 -10.63
C LYS A 66 -3.71 -8.91 -10.22
N GLY A 67 -4.78 -8.17 -10.46
CA GLY A 67 -6.13 -8.63 -10.14
C GLY A 67 -6.64 -8.24 -8.77
N PHE A 68 -5.96 -7.35 -8.08
CA PHE A 68 -6.42 -6.89 -6.78
C PHE A 68 -7.61 -5.95 -6.95
N ASP A 69 -8.58 -6.08 -6.05
CA ASP A 69 -9.78 -5.24 -6.04
C ASP A 69 -9.60 -4.02 -5.13
N GLU A 70 -8.73 -4.14 -4.14
CA GLU A 70 -8.49 -3.11 -3.15
C GLU A 70 -7.01 -2.96 -2.87
N LEU A 71 -6.63 -1.74 -2.52
CA LEU A 71 -5.27 -1.42 -2.15
C LEU A 71 -5.28 -0.75 -0.78
N TYR A 72 -4.40 -1.24 0.10
CA TYR A 72 -4.29 -0.77 1.47
C TYR A 72 -2.95 -0.09 1.70
N LEU A 73 -2.92 0.87 2.60
CA LEU A 73 -1.68 1.46 3.07
C LEU A 73 -1.86 1.92 4.52
N LYS A 74 -0.74 2.12 5.19
CA LYS A 74 -0.73 2.48 6.60
C LYS A 74 0.03 3.79 6.78
N VAL A 75 -0.56 4.72 7.51
CA VAL A 75 0.07 6.00 7.84
C VAL A 75 0.00 6.23 9.34
N GLU A 76 0.93 7.03 9.84
CA GLU A 76 0.94 7.37 11.26
C GLU A 76 -0.17 8.37 11.54
N GLU A 77 -0.92 8.13 12.63
CA GLU A 77 -2.00 9.03 13.04
C GLU A 77 -1.45 10.41 13.38
N GLY A 78 -2.21 11.43 13.03
CA GLY A 78 -1.83 12.80 13.34
C GLY A 78 -0.86 13.43 12.34
N THR A 79 -0.51 12.73 11.27
CA THR A 79 0.36 13.30 10.24
C THR A 79 -0.47 13.84 9.08
N TRP A 80 0.17 14.68 8.26
CA TRP A 80 -0.46 15.25 7.05
C TRP A 80 -0.75 14.18 6.00
N MET A 81 -0.12 13.01 6.12
CA MET A 81 -0.22 11.96 5.09
C MET A 81 -1.62 11.39 4.97
N LYS A 82 -2.34 11.30 6.09
CA LYS A 82 -3.73 10.81 6.07
C LYS A 82 -4.60 11.67 5.14
N ASP A 83 -4.53 12.98 5.31
CA ASP A 83 -5.33 13.91 4.49
C ASP A 83 -4.92 13.84 3.03
N TRP A 84 -3.62 13.70 2.78
CA TRP A 84 -3.11 13.62 1.42
C TRP A 84 -3.65 12.39 0.69
N TYR A 85 -3.62 11.24 1.36
CA TYR A 85 -4.16 10.00 0.77
C TYR A 85 -5.67 10.07 0.63
N GLU A 86 -6.37 10.68 1.57
CA GLU A 86 -7.83 10.82 1.46
C GLU A 86 -8.23 11.64 0.25
N ARG A 87 -7.48 12.67 -0.08
CA ARG A 87 -7.72 13.46 -1.28
C ARG A 87 -7.49 12.65 -2.56
N LEU A 88 -6.72 11.57 -2.47
CA LEU A 88 -6.45 10.70 -3.62
C LEU A 88 -7.39 9.49 -3.69
N GLY A 89 -8.42 9.50 -2.86
CA GLY A 89 -9.47 8.48 -2.92
C GLY A 89 -9.38 7.38 -1.89
N TYR A 90 -8.42 7.46 -0.96
CA TYR A 90 -8.31 6.47 0.11
C TYR A 90 -9.24 6.85 1.25
N SER A 91 -9.79 5.84 1.93
CA SER A 91 -10.71 6.05 3.04
C SER A 91 -10.27 5.24 4.25
N PHE A 92 -10.70 5.68 5.41
CA PHE A 92 -10.38 5.03 6.68
C PHE A 92 -10.85 3.56 6.67
N HIS A 93 -9.99 2.69 7.14
CA HIS A 93 -10.32 1.28 7.32
C HIS A 93 -10.28 0.88 8.80
N SER A 94 -9.15 1.10 9.47
CA SER A 94 -9.01 0.69 10.87
C SER A 94 -7.81 1.37 11.51
N TYR A 95 -7.74 1.25 12.84
CA TYR A 95 -6.56 1.65 13.60
C TYR A 95 -5.72 0.42 13.92
N GLU A 96 -4.41 0.67 14.05
CA GLU A 96 -3.48 -0.32 14.60
C GLU A 96 -2.67 0.42 15.66
N VAL A 97 -2.72 -0.06 16.90
CA VAL A 97 -2.03 0.59 18.01
C VAL A 97 -1.00 -0.36 18.57
N ASP A 98 0.24 0.12 18.69
CA ASP A 98 1.27 -0.60 19.43
C ASP A 98 1.72 0.26 20.63
N GLU A 99 2.81 -0.12 21.29
CA GLU A 99 3.21 0.51 22.55
C GLU A 99 3.38 2.01 22.47
N ASP A 100 3.95 2.50 21.34
CA ASP A 100 4.36 3.89 21.22
C ASP A 100 3.62 4.63 20.12
N ASP A 101 2.98 3.93 19.21
CA ASP A 101 2.44 4.54 18.00
C ASP A 101 1.00 4.13 17.72
N CYS A 102 0.30 5.03 17.05
CA CYS A 102 -1.02 4.76 16.52
C CYS A 102 -0.97 4.93 15.01
N TRP A 103 -1.37 3.89 14.30
CA TRP A 103 -1.36 3.87 12.83
C TRP A 103 -2.78 3.81 12.31
N VAL A 104 -2.99 4.38 11.15
CA VAL A 104 -4.27 4.34 10.46
C VAL A 104 -4.10 3.55 9.17
N TRP A 105 -4.92 2.52 9.02
CA TRP A 105 -5.02 1.80 7.75
C TRP A 105 -6.04 2.49 6.88
N LEU A 106 -5.65 2.79 5.66
CA LEU A 106 -6.51 3.38 4.63
C LEU A 106 -6.63 2.40 3.48
N LYS A 107 -7.74 2.48 2.76
CA LYS A 107 -7.97 1.60 1.62
C LYS A 107 -8.63 2.35 0.48
N LYS A 108 -8.44 1.83 -0.72
CA LYS A 108 -9.07 2.38 -1.93
C LYS A 108 -9.48 1.22 -2.83
N PRO A 109 -10.74 1.21 -3.31
CA PRO A 109 -11.13 0.24 -4.34
C PRO A 109 -10.44 0.63 -5.66
N ILE A 110 -9.80 -0.35 -6.30
CA ILE A 110 -9.05 -0.12 -7.54
C ILE A 110 -9.56 -0.99 -8.68
N LYS A 111 -10.59 -1.77 -8.42
CA LYS A 111 -11.18 -2.64 -9.44
C LYS A 111 -11.77 -1.81 -10.57
N ASN A 112 -11.53 -2.24 -11.78
CA ASN A 112 -12.12 -1.61 -12.96
C ASN A 112 -13.59 -1.99 -13.12
#